data_e583ace24aed1352ed0680ba588f901c
#
_entry.id   e583ace24aed1352ed0680ba588f901c
#
_cell.length_a   1.000
_cell.length_b   1.000
_cell.length_c   1.000
_cell.angle_alpha   90.00
_cell.angle_beta   90.00
_cell.angle_gamma   90.00
#
_symmetry.space_group_name_H-M   'P 1'
#
loop_
_entity.id
_entity.type
_entity.pdbx_description
1 polymer ?
#
loop_
_entity_poly.entity_id
_entity_poly.type
_entity_poly.pdbx_seq_one_letter_code
_entity_poly.pdbx_strand_id
1 'polypeptide(L)'
;MGRTPKLNGRESGMLKAIGFGLGVSGEELLERTQMAPEDLCDVLNTLLDIGYVETASMKERVTEEELKTENFEINPSYASDLKVAMKRC
;
A
#
# COMPACT_ATOMS: atom_id res chain seq x y z
N MET A 1 -4.66 -9.37 21.67
CA MET A 1 -3.22 -9.23 21.61
C MET A 1 -2.75 -9.29 20.17
N GLY A 2 -2.32 -8.18 19.65
CA GLY A 2 -1.92 -8.09 18.28
C GLY A 2 -0.47 -8.48 18.06
N ARG A 3 -0.19 -9.04 16.89
CA ARG A 3 1.17 -9.23 16.43
C ARG A 3 1.56 -8.03 15.59
N THR A 4 2.76 -7.55 15.76
CA THR A 4 3.30 -6.52 14.90
C THR A 4 3.59 -7.15 13.54
N PRO A 5 3.00 -6.63 12.44
CA PRO A 5 3.29 -7.17 11.11
C PRO A 5 4.77 -7.06 10.79
N LYS A 6 5.28 -8.05 10.07
CA LYS A 6 6.65 -7.99 9.55
C LYS A 6 6.60 -7.41 8.15
N LEU A 7 7.30 -6.32 7.96
CA LEU A 7 7.36 -5.64 6.68
C LEU A 7 8.80 -5.62 6.19
N ASN A 8 8.97 -5.87 4.89
CA ASN A 8 10.28 -5.64 4.27
C ASN A 8 10.41 -4.16 3.92
N GLY A 9 11.58 -3.73 3.49
CA GLY A 9 11.84 -2.32 3.18
C GLY A 9 10.94 -1.76 2.08
N ARG A 10 10.62 -2.58 1.08
CA ARG A 10 9.74 -2.18 -0.03
C ARG A 10 8.31 -1.97 0.45
N GLU A 11 7.81 -2.87 1.26
CA GLU A 11 6.46 -2.79 1.81
C GLU A 11 6.32 -1.59 2.75
N SER A 12 7.28 -1.42 3.63
CA SER A 12 7.29 -0.29 4.56
C SER A 12 7.35 1.04 3.81
N GLY A 13 8.21 1.13 2.80
CA GLY A 13 8.32 2.33 1.97
C GLY A 13 7.02 2.63 1.22
N MET A 14 6.36 1.59 0.72
CA MET A 14 5.09 1.77 0.01
C MET A 14 4.01 2.27 0.97
N LEU A 15 3.90 1.69 2.16
CA LEU A 15 2.93 2.13 3.15
C LEU A 15 3.16 3.57 3.58
N LYS A 16 4.42 3.99 3.69
CA LYS A 16 4.76 5.39 3.98
C LYS A 16 4.34 6.31 2.85
N ALA A 17 4.50 5.87 1.61
CA ALA A 17 4.10 6.66 0.44
C ALA A 17 2.59 6.82 0.38
N ILE A 18 1.83 5.78 0.73
CA ILE A 18 0.37 5.85 0.78
C ILE A 18 -0.08 6.74 1.93
N GLY A 19 0.53 6.56 3.10
CA GLY A 19 0.16 7.31 4.30
C GLY A 19 -1.15 6.84 4.92
N PHE A 20 -1.44 7.34 6.10
CA PHE A 20 -2.64 6.95 6.87
C PHE A 20 -3.77 7.96 6.73
N GLY A 21 -3.84 8.65 5.61
CA GLY A 21 -4.84 9.66 5.34
C GLY A 21 -5.97 9.18 4.44
N LEU A 22 -6.38 10.05 3.53
CA LEU A 22 -7.52 9.80 2.63
C LEU A 22 -7.22 8.86 1.48
N GLY A 23 -6.00 8.38 1.37
CA GLY A 23 -5.60 7.56 0.27
C GLY A 23 -4.92 8.36 -0.84
N VAL A 24 -4.31 7.66 -1.78
CA VAL A 24 -3.60 8.27 -2.90
C VAL A 24 -3.87 7.46 -4.17
N SER A 25 -3.78 8.12 -5.31
CA SER A 25 -3.91 7.44 -6.60
C SER A 25 -2.62 6.69 -6.93
N GLY A 26 -2.73 5.69 -7.78
CA GLY A 26 -1.55 4.99 -8.27
C GLY A 26 -0.60 5.90 -9.04
N GLU A 27 -1.17 6.89 -9.76
CA GLU A 27 -0.35 7.89 -10.46
C GLU A 27 0.53 8.66 -9.48
N GLU A 28 -0.05 9.09 -8.36
CA GLU A 28 0.69 9.80 -7.32
C GLU A 28 1.76 8.91 -6.69
N LEU A 29 1.45 7.63 -6.50
CA LEU A 29 2.42 6.67 -5.98
C LEU A 29 3.60 6.48 -6.94
N LEU A 30 3.34 6.47 -8.23
CA LEU A 30 4.41 6.40 -9.23
C LEU A 30 5.37 7.59 -9.09
N GLU A 31 4.82 8.77 -8.85
CA GLU A 31 5.63 9.97 -8.66
C GLU A 31 6.42 9.93 -7.34
N ARG A 32 5.76 9.53 -6.26
CA ARG A 32 6.38 9.51 -4.93
C ARG A 32 7.47 8.47 -4.80
N THR A 33 7.27 7.30 -5.39
CA THR A 33 8.19 6.17 -5.23
C THR A 33 9.23 6.09 -6.32
N GLN A 34 8.99 6.70 -7.47
CA GLN A 34 9.84 6.61 -8.65
C GLN A 34 10.04 5.16 -9.12
N MET A 35 9.10 4.29 -8.78
CA MET A 35 9.15 2.87 -9.18
C MET A 35 8.58 2.69 -10.57
N ALA A 36 9.07 1.66 -11.27
CA ALA A 36 8.45 1.25 -12.54
C ALA A 36 7.01 0.79 -12.27
N PRO A 37 6.06 1.04 -13.18
CA PRO A 37 4.68 0.63 -12.98
C PRO A 37 4.49 -0.84 -12.63
N GLU A 38 5.24 -1.73 -13.27
CA GLU A 38 5.14 -3.17 -12.98
C GLU A 38 5.59 -3.51 -11.57
N ASP A 39 6.65 -2.85 -11.08
CA ASP A 39 7.16 -3.07 -9.72
C ASP A 39 6.19 -2.52 -8.69
N LEU A 40 5.65 -1.35 -8.94
CA LEU A 40 4.65 -0.74 -8.06
C LEU A 40 3.42 -1.63 -7.97
N CYS A 41 2.97 -2.13 -9.12
CA CYS A 41 1.82 -3.03 -9.20
C CYS A 41 2.03 -4.29 -8.38
N ASP A 42 3.23 -4.90 -8.48
CA ASP A 42 3.57 -6.10 -7.72
C ASP A 42 3.50 -5.86 -6.21
N VAL A 43 4.09 -4.78 -5.74
CA VAL A 43 4.09 -4.46 -4.30
C VAL A 43 2.67 -4.19 -3.82
N LEU A 44 1.91 -3.41 -4.58
CA LEU A 44 0.53 -3.09 -4.22
C LEU A 44 -0.35 -4.34 -4.20
N ASN A 45 -0.20 -5.22 -5.18
CA ASN A 45 -0.98 -6.46 -5.20
C ASN A 45 -0.62 -7.36 -4.02
N THR A 46 0.64 -7.40 -3.61
CA THR A 46 1.06 -8.13 -2.41
C THR A 46 0.36 -7.56 -1.18
N LEU A 47 0.33 -6.25 -1.04
CA LEU A 47 -0.30 -5.60 0.10
C LEU A 47 -1.81 -5.75 0.08
N LEU A 48 -2.43 -5.75 -1.09
CA LEU A 48 -3.86 -6.01 -1.25
C LEU A 48 -4.19 -7.45 -0.86
N ASP A 49 -3.36 -8.40 -1.27
CA ASP A 49 -3.54 -9.81 -0.97
C ASP A 49 -3.45 -10.09 0.53
N ILE A 50 -2.53 -9.44 1.21
CA ILE A 50 -2.38 -9.56 2.67
C ILE A 50 -3.53 -8.84 3.38
N GLY A 51 -4.07 -7.79 2.79
CA GLY A 51 -5.15 -7.02 3.37
C GLY A 51 -4.74 -5.73 4.06
N TYR A 52 -3.46 -5.36 3.98
CA TYR A 52 -2.99 -4.12 4.60
C TYR A 52 -3.39 -2.87 3.83
N VAL A 53 -3.67 -3.02 2.55
CA VAL A 53 -4.07 -1.92 1.66
C VAL A 53 -5.39 -2.28 1.02
N GLU A 54 -6.22 -1.28 0.79
CA GLU A 54 -7.50 -1.42 0.09
C GLU A 54 -7.55 -0.45 -1.07
N THR A 55 -8.36 -0.76 -2.07
CA THR A 55 -8.66 0.19 -3.15
C THR A 55 -10.04 0.80 -2.91
N ALA A 56 -10.26 1.97 -3.49
CA ALA A 56 -11.57 2.63 -3.40
C ALA A 56 -12.68 1.77 -4.01
N SER A 57 -12.35 1.00 -5.04
CA SER A 57 -13.30 0.08 -5.70
C SER A 57 -13.37 -1.29 -5.04
N MET A 58 -12.66 -1.48 -3.95
CA MET A 58 -12.58 -2.77 -3.22
C MET A 58 -12.09 -3.93 -4.10
N LYS A 59 -11.15 -3.65 -4.97
CA LYS A 59 -10.55 -4.66 -5.83
C LYS A 59 -9.55 -5.51 -5.06
N GLU A 60 -9.50 -6.79 -5.39
CA GLU A 60 -8.53 -7.71 -4.78
C GLU A 60 -7.15 -7.58 -5.41
N ARG A 61 -7.12 -7.20 -6.68
CA ARG A 61 -5.89 -7.01 -7.45
C ARG A 61 -6.09 -5.88 -8.45
N VAL A 62 -4.99 -5.29 -8.85
CA VAL A 62 -5.01 -4.26 -9.90
C VAL A 62 -4.04 -4.64 -11.01
N THR A 63 -4.33 -4.18 -12.21
CA THR A 63 -3.43 -4.31 -13.36
C THR A 63 -2.69 -3.00 -13.53
N GLU A 64 -1.63 -3.01 -14.35
CA GLU A 64 -0.90 -1.78 -14.63
C GLU A 64 -1.80 -0.72 -15.29
N GLU A 65 -2.77 -1.16 -16.09
CA GLU A 65 -3.72 -0.25 -16.73
C GLU A 65 -4.64 0.43 -15.72
N GLU A 66 -5.05 -0.31 -14.69
CA GLU A 66 -5.93 0.22 -13.64
C GLU A 66 -5.18 1.05 -12.61
N LEU A 67 -3.87 0.86 -12.52
CA LEU A 67 -3.04 1.45 -11.49
C LEU A 67 -3.21 2.96 -11.34
N LYS A 68 -3.15 3.69 -12.46
CA LYS A 68 -3.18 5.16 -12.43
C LYS A 68 -4.50 5.74 -11.97
N THR A 69 -5.60 5.05 -12.26
CA THR A 69 -6.93 5.55 -11.96
C THR A 69 -7.49 5.03 -10.64
N GLU A 70 -6.82 4.06 -10.03
CA GLU A 70 -7.27 3.49 -8.76
C GLU A 70 -6.72 4.29 -7.59
N ASN A 71 -7.49 4.36 -6.52
CA ASN A 71 -7.06 4.98 -5.26
C ASN A 71 -6.75 3.89 -4.25
N PHE A 72 -5.65 4.07 -3.54
CA PHE A 72 -5.16 3.13 -2.55
C PHE A 72 -5.13 3.78 -1.17
N GLU A 73 -5.55 3.03 -0.17
CA GLU A 73 -5.47 3.50 1.21
C GLU A 73 -5.10 2.34 2.13
N ILE A 74 -4.54 2.68 3.27
CA ILE A 74 -4.19 1.67 4.27
C ILE A 74 -5.48 1.22 4.95
N ASN A 75 -5.65 -0.10 5.06
CA ASN A 75 -6.81 -0.68 5.71
C ASN A 75 -6.88 -0.23 7.17
N PRO A 76 -7.96 0.46 7.58
CA PRO A 76 -8.07 0.96 8.95
C PRO A 76 -7.97 -0.11 10.03
N SER A 77 -8.35 -1.34 9.70
CA SER A 77 -8.26 -2.46 10.63
C SER A 77 -6.83 -2.79 11.04
N TYR A 78 -5.87 -2.43 10.20
CA TYR A 78 -4.45 -2.70 10.46
C TYR A 78 -3.65 -1.43 10.72
N ALA A 79 -4.27 -0.26 10.67
CA ALA A 79 -3.55 1.01 10.73
C ALA A 79 -2.65 1.13 11.96
N SER A 80 -3.16 0.80 13.14
CA SER A 80 -2.36 0.88 14.37
C SER A 80 -1.17 -0.07 14.36
N ASP A 81 -1.40 -1.31 13.95
CA ASP A 81 -0.35 -2.32 13.89
C ASP A 81 0.73 -1.93 12.88
N LEU A 82 0.31 -1.41 11.73
CA LEU A 82 1.23 -0.98 10.69
C LEU A 82 2.06 0.23 11.11
N LYS A 83 1.46 1.16 11.85
CA LYS A 83 2.21 2.30 12.40
C LYS A 83 3.33 1.84 13.32
N VAL A 84 3.05 0.86 14.17
CA VAL A 84 4.06 0.29 15.07
C VAL A 84 5.16 -0.41 14.27
N ALA A 85 4.79 -1.23 13.28
CA ALA A 85 5.75 -1.94 12.45
C ALA A 85 6.66 -0.97 11.69
N MET A 86 6.09 0.11 11.15
CA MET A 86 6.84 1.09 10.37
C MET A 86 7.83 1.88 11.22
N LYS A 87 7.53 2.09 12.50
CA LYS A 87 8.45 2.77 13.41
C LYS A 87 9.69 1.95 13.69
N ARG A 88 9.60 0.63 13.55
CA ARG A 88 10.71 -0.28 13.81
C ARG A 88 11.58 -0.57 12.59
N CYS A 89 11.16 -0.10 11.42
CA CYS A 89 11.90 -0.33 10.18
C CYS A 89 12.95 0.75 9.88
#